data_56ff714b7822008ce90ab94b50749ae2
#
_entry.id   56ff714b7822008ce90ab94b50749ae2
#
_cell.length_a   1.000
_cell.length_b   1.000
_cell.length_c   1.000
_cell.angle_alpha   90.00
_cell.angle_beta   90.00
_cell.angle_gamma   90.00
#
_symmetry.space_group_name_H-M   'P 1'
#
loop_
_entity.id
_entity.type
_entity.pdbx_description
1 polymer ?
#
loop_
_entity_poly.entity_id
_entity_poly.type
_entity_poly.pdbx_seq_one_letter_code
_entity_poly.pdbx_strand_id
1 'polypeptide(L)'
;MTAIAANDDFLGHPKGVYVCFFTEMWERFSFYGMKALLLLYLTKYHLFGDKAGLDLLGAYGGLVYCIPVFGGMLADRWLGMRRAVLFGGVLLVLGHLGMAFEGHAAYLENGQVVRDTGALTITYLSLALIIMGVGFLKPNISTIVGKLYAEDDPRRDSGFSLFYAGINLGALFASLVCGFLGEAYGWKYGFGAAGIGMLVGLGMFLWGQKYLHGHAEPRDPASLRERVLGLPREWLIYAGAVLAVLPVAWLMWAAGNGAFALGGEISLALMLMLVVLGGVLLWFAWFTGTRCTPVQRQQMIALMALVFFTLYEQSYGSWVTFTDRLLTKDIVPALVIRDGTPLPWSILSLLLAPLGSGRALA
;
A
#
# COMPACT_ATOMS: atom_id res chain seq x y z
N MET A 1 1.48 -31.54 11.99
CA MET A 1 2.14 -30.23 12.29
C MET A 1 2.41 -30.21 13.78
N THR A 2 3.67 -30.14 14.21
CA THR A 2 4.03 -30.07 15.63
C THR A 2 3.65 -28.68 16.12
N ALA A 3 2.79 -28.60 17.15
CA ALA A 3 2.48 -27.36 17.85
C ALA A 3 3.79 -26.71 18.33
N ILE A 4 3.91 -25.39 18.16
CA ILE A 4 5.04 -24.62 18.70
C ILE A 4 5.04 -24.86 20.22
N ALA A 5 6.20 -25.26 20.75
CA ALA A 5 6.32 -25.56 22.17
C ALA A 5 5.95 -24.30 22.99
N ALA A 6 5.18 -24.46 24.06
CA ALA A 6 4.68 -23.39 24.93
C ALA A 6 5.77 -22.44 25.48
N ASN A 7 7.05 -22.82 25.39
CA ASN A 7 8.20 -22.01 25.81
C ASN A 7 8.59 -20.87 24.86
N ASP A 8 7.96 -20.74 23.68
CA ASP A 8 8.29 -19.71 22.69
C ASP A 8 7.19 -18.64 22.56
N ASP A 9 6.25 -18.64 23.51
CA ASP A 9 5.20 -17.62 23.57
C ASP A 9 5.68 -16.35 24.29
N PHE A 10 5.17 -15.22 23.84
CA PHE A 10 5.30 -13.90 24.47
C PHE A 10 3.93 -13.25 24.59
N LEU A 11 3.55 -12.79 25.79
CA LEU A 11 2.22 -12.23 26.07
C LEU A 11 1.05 -13.10 25.55
N GLY A 12 1.18 -14.42 25.65
CA GLY A 12 0.16 -15.37 25.25
C GLY A 12 0.10 -15.75 23.78
N HIS A 13 1.01 -15.20 22.93
CA HIS A 13 1.07 -15.48 21.50
C HIS A 13 2.47 -15.94 21.06
N PRO A 14 2.58 -16.77 19.99
CA PRO A 14 3.88 -17.13 19.41
C PRO A 14 4.71 -15.90 19.05
N LYS A 15 6.00 -15.89 19.37
CA LYS A 15 6.91 -14.74 19.07
C LYS A 15 6.93 -14.38 17.59
N GLY A 16 6.75 -15.33 16.69
CA GLY A 16 6.64 -15.11 15.26
C GLY A 16 5.51 -14.14 14.87
N VAL A 17 4.42 -14.08 15.64
CA VAL A 17 3.31 -13.15 15.40
C VAL A 17 3.75 -11.70 15.60
N TYR A 18 4.58 -11.44 16.61
CA TYR A 18 5.14 -10.11 16.86
C TYR A 18 6.14 -9.71 15.78
N VAL A 19 6.90 -10.67 15.24
CA VAL A 19 7.76 -10.41 14.07
C VAL A 19 6.91 -9.95 12.88
N CYS A 20 5.82 -10.66 12.59
CA CYS A 20 4.89 -10.29 11.52
C CYS A 20 4.20 -8.96 11.82
N PHE A 21 3.77 -8.71 13.07
CA PHE A 21 3.17 -7.45 13.51
C PHE A 21 4.08 -6.25 13.24
N PHE A 22 5.31 -6.28 13.72
CA PHE A 22 6.25 -5.17 13.54
C PHE A 22 6.66 -4.99 12.07
N THR A 23 6.85 -6.09 11.34
CA THR A 23 7.17 -6.04 9.90
C THR A 23 6.04 -5.38 9.12
N GLU A 24 4.79 -5.80 9.35
CA GLU A 24 3.62 -5.21 8.71
C GLU A 24 3.40 -3.76 9.15
N MET A 25 3.58 -3.44 10.44
CA MET A 25 3.48 -2.07 10.95
C MET A 25 4.41 -1.12 10.18
N TRP A 26 5.68 -1.49 10.01
CA TRP A 26 6.64 -0.66 9.29
C TRP A 26 6.39 -0.65 7.78
N GLU A 27 5.92 -1.75 7.21
CA GLU A 27 5.49 -1.79 5.81
C GLU A 27 4.29 -0.88 5.59
N ARG A 28 3.29 -0.90 6.47
CA ARG A 28 2.14 0.01 6.42
C ARG A 28 2.55 1.47 6.64
N PHE A 29 3.48 1.72 7.55
CA PHE A 29 4.07 3.05 7.72
C PHE A 29 4.66 3.57 6.40
N SER A 30 5.47 2.78 5.72
CA SER A 30 6.08 3.20 4.45
C SER A 30 5.05 3.36 3.33
N PHE A 31 4.11 2.43 3.21
CA PHE A 31 3.07 2.45 2.20
C PHE A 31 2.14 3.67 2.32
N TYR A 32 1.58 3.89 3.52
CA TYR A 32 0.67 5.02 3.74
C TYR A 32 1.40 6.36 3.77
N GLY A 33 2.65 6.38 4.23
CA GLY A 33 3.49 7.58 4.19
C GLY A 33 3.76 8.06 2.76
N MET A 34 4.13 7.14 1.87
CA MET A 34 4.30 7.44 0.45
C MET A 34 2.97 7.86 -0.18
N LYS A 35 1.89 7.10 0.06
CA LYS A 35 0.59 7.34 -0.55
C LYS A 35 -0.01 8.69 -0.15
N ALA A 36 0.18 9.13 1.10
CA ALA A 36 -0.28 10.42 1.59
C ALA A 36 0.38 11.60 0.85
N LEU A 37 1.65 11.44 0.47
CA LEU A 37 2.42 12.49 -0.21
C LEU A 37 2.30 12.45 -1.73
N LEU A 38 2.01 11.29 -2.33
CA LEU A 38 2.13 11.05 -3.76
C LEU A 38 1.34 12.07 -4.60
N LEU A 39 0.05 12.28 -4.28
CA LEU A 39 -0.78 13.19 -5.08
C LEU A 39 -0.28 14.63 -4.98
N LEU A 40 0.06 15.08 -3.78
CA LEU A 40 0.58 16.43 -3.56
C LEU A 40 1.94 16.63 -4.24
N TYR A 41 2.81 15.65 -4.19
CA TYR A 41 4.09 15.64 -4.91
C TYR A 41 3.89 15.77 -6.42
N LEU A 42 2.96 15.01 -7.01
CA LEU A 42 2.66 15.11 -8.44
C LEU A 42 2.09 16.47 -8.82
N THR A 43 1.15 17.00 -8.03
CA THR A 43 0.44 18.25 -8.39
C THR A 43 1.20 19.50 -8.01
N LYS A 44 1.87 19.56 -6.85
CA LYS A 44 2.58 20.75 -6.38
C LYS A 44 4.03 20.82 -6.86
N TYR A 45 4.72 19.68 -6.94
CA TYR A 45 6.14 19.66 -7.29
C TYR A 45 6.39 19.45 -8.79
N HIS A 46 5.64 18.50 -9.38
CA HIS A 46 5.74 18.22 -10.81
C HIS A 46 4.67 18.89 -11.67
N LEU A 47 3.80 19.69 -11.07
CA LEU A 47 2.74 20.46 -11.76
C LEU A 47 1.88 19.58 -12.69
N PHE A 48 1.53 18.37 -12.24
CA PHE A 48 0.51 17.56 -12.92
C PHE A 48 -0.85 18.23 -12.74
N GLY A 49 -1.69 18.18 -13.79
CA GLY A 49 -3.10 18.51 -13.62
C GLY A 49 -3.77 17.46 -12.70
N ASP A 50 -4.80 17.86 -11.97
CA ASP A 50 -5.49 17.00 -11.00
C ASP A 50 -5.91 15.67 -11.60
N LYS A 51 -6.48 15.70 -12.82
CA LYS A 51 -6.91 14.50 -13.52
C LYS A 51 -5.76 13.52 -13.72
N ALA A 52 -4.63 13.98 -14.24
CA ALA A 52 -3.47 13.12 -14.50
C ALA A 52 -2.86 12.57 -13.20
N GLY A 53 -2.82 13.39 -12.14
CA GLY A 53 -2.38 12.94 -10.81
C GLY A 53 -3.31 11.88 -10.22
N LEU A 54 -4.62 12.06 -10.33
CA LEU A 54 -5.62 11.11 -9.87
C LEU A 54 -5.64 9.81 -10.71
N ASP A 55 -5.46 9.91 -12.03
CA ASP A 55 -5.38 8.74 -12.92
C ASP A 55 -4.15 7.89 -12.56
N LEU A 56 -3.00 8.53 -12.28
CA LEU A 56 -1.78 7.84 -11.84
C LEU A 56 -1.99 7.19 -10.45
N LEU A 57 -2.56 7.91 -9.50
CA LEU A 57 -2.86 7.38 -8.17
C LEU A 57 -3.85 6.20 -8.24
N GLY A 58 -4.85 6.29 -9.12
CA GLY A 58 -5.82 5.21 -9.36
C GLY A 58 -5.18 3.97 -9.99
N ALA A 59 -4.30 4.16 -10.99
CA ALA A 59 -3.56 3.07 -11.61
C ALA A 59 -2.62 2.38 -10.60
N TYR A 60 -1.91 3.17 -9.79
CA TYR A 60 -1.09 2.67 -8.69
C TYR A 60 -1.92 1.82 -7.72
N GLY A 61 -3.05 2.35 -7.24
CA GLY A 61 -3.96 1.64 -6.33
C GLY A 61 -4.48 0.34 -6.94
N GLY A 62 -4.94 0.36 -8.18
CA GLY A 62 -5.42 -0.83 -8.88
C GLY A 62 -4.37 -1.94 -8.98
N LEU A 63 -3.15 -1.59 -9.38
CA LEU A 63 -2.05 -2.57 -9.52
C LEU A 63 -1.56 -3.11 -8.17
N VAL A 64 -1.50 -2.27 -7.12
CA VAL A 64 -1.14 -2.71 -5.76
C VAL A 64 -2.10 -3.78 -5.23
N TYR A 65 -3.36 -3.78 -5.66
CA TYR A 65 -4.33 -4.81 -5.27
C TYR A 65 -4.40 -6.00 -6.22
N CYS A 66 -4.01 -5.83 -7.50
CA CYS A 66 -3.98 -6.93 -8.48
C CYS A 66 -2.74 -7.82 -8.34
N ILE A 67 -1.55 -7.24 -8.22
CA ILE A 67 -0.27 -7.97 -8.22
C ILE A 67 -0.13 -8.98 -7.05
N PRO A 68 -0.68 -8.75 -5.85
CA PRO A 68 -0.67 -9.73 -4.75
C PRO A 68 -1.23 -11.11 -5.11
N VAL A 69 -2.17 -11.20 -6.04
CA VAL A 69 -2.70 -12.48 -6.52
C VAL A 69 -1.57 -13.33 -7.13
N PHE A 70 -0.73 -12.72 -7.97
CA PHE A 70 0.38 -13.41 -8.61
C PHE A 70 1.51 -13.72 -7.63
N GLY A 71 1.86 -12.76 -6.75
CA GLY A 71 2.91 -12.97 -5.75
C GLY A 71 2.54 -14.04 -4.73
N GLY A 72 1.28 -14.10 -4.29
CA GLY A 72 0.76 -15.18 -3.46
C GLY A 72 0.82 -16.54 -4.16
N MET A 73 0.35 -16.63 -5.41
CA MET A 73 0.41 -17.87 -6.20
C MET A 73 1.83 -18.39 -6.38
N LEU A 74 2.80 -17.52 -6.68
CA LEU A 74 4.21 -17.90 -6.83
C LEU A 74 4.81 -18.39 -5.52
N ALA A 75 4.45 -17.74 -4.40
CA ALA A 75 4.90 -18.15 -3.08
C ALA A 75 4.31 -19.49 -2.65
N ASP A 76 3.00 -19.68 -2.83
CA ASP A 76 2.31 -20.92 -2.44
C ASP A 76 2.78 -22.13 -3.24
N ARG A 77 3.04 -21.92 -4.55
CA ARG A 77 3.39 -23.03 -5.43
C ARG A 77 4.87 -23.40 -5.37
N TRP A 78 5.76 -22.42 -5.26
CA TRP A 78 7.21 -22.66 -5.38
C TRP A 78 8.06 -21.97 -4.32
N LEU A 79 8.00 -20.61 -4.23
CA LEU A 79 9.01 -19.82 -3.53
C LEU A 79 9.00 -20.00 -2.01
N GLY A 80 7.83 -20.29 -1.43
CA GLY A 80 7.59 -20.25 0.02
C GLY A 80 7.39 -18.81 0.52
N MET A 81 6.64 -18.68 1.60
CA MET A 81 6.22 -17.36 2.09
C MET A 81 7.38 -16.52 2.61
N ARG A 82 8.33 -17.15 3.32
CA ARG A 82 9.49 -16.45 3.90
C ARG A 82 10.33 -15.76 2.82
N ARG A 83 10.64 -16.47 1.74
CA ARG A 83 11.43 -15.93 0.63
C ARG A 83 10.66 -14.86 -0.14
N ALA A 84 9.35 -15.06 -0.31
CA ALA A 84 8.49 -14.06 -0.94
C ALA A 84 8.44 -12.76 -0.13
N VAL A 85 8.28 -12.83 1.20
CA VAL A 85 8.31 -11.65 2.09
C VAL A 85 9.66 -10.95 2.02
N LEU A 86 10.78 -11.68 2.05
CA LEU A 86 12.11 -11.09 1.94
C LEU A 86 12.32 -10.40 0.59
N PHE A 87 12.00 -11.06 -0.51
CA PHE A 87 12.12 -10.51 -1.85
C PHE A 87 11.24 -9.27 -2.02
N GLY A 88 9.96 -9.36 -1.62
CA GLY A 88 9.04 -8.23 -1.63
C GLY A 88 9.53 -7.07 -0.77
N GLY A 89 10.07 -7.36 0.42
CA GLY A 89 10.66 -6.37 1.31
C GLY A 89 11.84 -5.63 0.69
N VAL A 90 12.72 -6.33 -0.03
CA VAL A 90 13.85 -5.70 -0.76
C VAL A 90 13.34 -4.77 -1.86
N LEU A 91 12.36 -5.20 -2.66
CA LEU A 91 11.76 -4.37 -3.71
C LEU A 91 11.10 -3.12 -3.12
N LEU A 92 10.40 -3.26 -1.98
CA LEU A 92 9.79 -2.14 -1.26
C LEU A 92 10.82 -1.14 -0.77
N VAL A 93 11.92 -1.60 -0.15
CA VAL A 93 13.02 -0.72 0.30
C VAL A 93 13.57 0.06 -0.89
N LEU A 94 13.90 -0.61 -1.99
CA LEU A 94 14.43 0.05 -3.19
C LEU A 94 13.43 1.05 -3.78
N GLY A 95 12.16 0.69 -3.85
CA GLY A 95 11.11 1.56 -4.35
C GLY A 95 10.91 2.80 -3.48
N HIS A 96 10.77 2.64 -2.16
CA HIS A 96 10.59 3.79 -1.25
C HIS A 96 11.82 4.69 -1.17
N LEU A 97 13.04 4.13 -1.20
CA LEU A 97 14.26 4.94 -1.27
C LEU A 97 14.39 5.66 -2.62
N GLY A 98 13.95 5.02 -3.71
CA GLY A 98 13.90 5.66 -5.03
C GLY A 98 12.93 6.85 -5.08
N MET A 99 11.79 6.78 -4.36
CA MET A 99 10.88 7.92 -4.21
C MET A 99 11.51 9.12 -3.51
N ALA A 100 12.53 8.92 -2.68
CA ALA A 100 13.26 10.02 -2.05
C ALA A 100 14.15 10.81 -3.02
N PHE A 101 14.32 10.33 -4.24
CA PHE A 101 14.99 11.06 -5.31
C PHE A 101 13.99 12.00 -6.01
N GLU A 102 13.80 13.18 -5.44
CA GLU A 102 12.78 14.15 -5.90
C GLU A 102 13.12 14.86 -7.22
N GLY A 103 14.42 14.97 -7.57
CA GLY A 103 14.88 15.73 -8.74
C GLY A 103 14.63 17.22 -8.63
N HIS A 104 14.40 17.89 -9.77
CA HIS A 104 14.10 19.32 -9.84
C HIS A 104 12.59 19.55 -9.91
N ALA A 105 12.13 20.59 -9.21
CA ALA A 105 10.74 21.01 -9.30
C ALA A 105 10.39 21.45 -10.73
N ALA A 106 9.18 21.10 -11.19
CA ALA A 106 8.69 21.59 -12.47
C ALA A 106 8.46 23.11 -12.42
N TYR A 107 8.67 23.77 -13.55
CA TYR A 107 8.48 25.21 -13.70
C TYR A 107 7.75 25.54 -14.99
N LEU A 108 7.26 26.77 -15.09
CA LEU A 108 6.61 27.29 -16.29
C LEU A 108 7.63 28.03 -17.14
N GLU A 109 7.78 27.61 -18.40
CA GLU A 109 8.57 28.32 -19.41
C GLU A 109 7.70 28.59 -20.64
N ASN A 110 7.54 29.83 -20.98
CA ASN A 110 6.67 30.29 -22.10
C ASN A 110 5.22 29.75 -22.00
N GLY A 111 4.68 29.60 -20.79
CA GLY A 111 3.33 29.09 -20.55
C GLY A 111 3.22 27.55 -20.64
N GLN A 112 4.32 26.83 -20.87
CA GLN A 112 4.38 25.38 -20.85
C GLN A 112 5.05 24.86 -19.59
N VAL A 113 4.57 23.72 -19.08
CA VAL A 113 5.16 23.07 -17.90
C VAL A 113 6.38 22.25 -18.35
N VAL A 114 7.54 22.64 -17.85
CA VAL A 114 8.79 21.89 -18.03
C VAL A 114 9.02 21.02 -16.79
N ARG A 115 9.18 19.72 -16.99
CA ARG A 115 9.36 18.72 -15.93
C ARG A 115 10.72 18.04 -16.05
N ASP A 116 11.25 17.64 -14.89
CA ASP A 116 12.42 16.75 -14.83
C ASP A 116 12.01 15.33 -15.23
N THR A 117 12.23 14.96 -16.49
CA THR A 117 11.88 13.65 -17.04
C THR A 117 12.69 12.51 -16.40
N GLY A 118 13.92 12.80 -15.96
CA GLY A 118 14.78 11.84 -15.26
C GLY A 118 14.20 11.48 -13.90
N ALA A 119 13.84 12.50 -13.10
CA ALA A 119 13.21 12.31 -11.81
C ALA A 119 11.86 11.57 -11.93
N LEU A 120 11.02 11.94 -12.91
CA LEU A 120 9.76 11.24 -13.17
C LEU A 120 9.95 9.78 -13.57
N THR A 121 10.98 9.48 -14.36
CA THR A 121 11.31 8.07 -14.71
C THR A 121 11.66 7.28 -13.46
N ILE A 122 12.47 7.85 -12.56
CA ILE A 122 12.80 7.22 -11.27
C ILE A 122 11.53 7.06 -10.42
N THR A 123 10.64 8.05 -10.38
CA THR A 123 9.35 7.97 -9.68
C THR A 123 8.50 6.81 -10.20
N TYR A 124 8.33 6.65 -11.52
CA TYR A 124 7.55 5.56 -12.10
C TYR A 124 8.17 4.18 -11.83
N LEU A 125 9.50 4.06 -11.93
CA LEU A 125 10.22 2.83 -11.56
C LEU A 125 10.07 2.53 -10.08
N SER A 126 10.13 3.53 -9.22
CA SER A 126 9.97 3.39 -7.77
C SER A 126 8.56 2.91 -7.42
N LEU A 127 7.53 3.49 -8.01
CA LEU A 127 6.14 3.06 -7.84
C LEU A 127 5.96 1.61 -8.32
N ALA A 128 6.57 1.24 -9.45
CA ALA A 128 6.52 -0.13 -9.96
C ALA A 128 7.22 -1.14 -9.02
N LEU A 129 8.37 -0.77 -8.45
CA LEU A 129 9.06 -1.57 -7.44
C LEU A 129 8.21 -1.75 -6.18
N ILE A 130 7.53 -0.70 -5.73
CA ILE A 130 6.61 -0.77 -4.58
C ILE A 130 5.44 -1.69 -4.88
N ILE A 131 4.80 -1.56 -6.05
CA ILE A 131 3.70 -2.43 -6.50
C ILE A 131 4.12 -3.90 -6.49
N MET A 132 5.26 -4.21 -7.11
CA MET A 132 5.79 -5.57 -7.13
C MET A 132 6.16 -6.06 -5.74
N GLY A 133 6.78 -5.22 -4.92
CA GLY A 133 7.16 -5.55 -3.55
C GLY A 133 5.96 -5.87 -2.65
N VAL A 134 4.91 -5.03 -2.68
CA VAL A 134 3.63 -5.30 -2.00
C VAL A 134 3.04 -6.62 -2.48
N GLY A 135 3.11 -6.88 -3.79
CA GLY A 135 2.63 -8.11 -4.39
C GLY A 135 3.21 -9.37 -3.77
N PHE A 136 4.50 -9.38 -3.47
CA PHE A 136 5.16 -10.52 -2.85
C PHE A 136 5.07 -10.51 -1.31
N LEU A 137 5.11 -9.37 -0.65
CA LEU A 137 5.12 -9.31 0.81
C LEU A 137 3.73 -9.52 1.41
N LYS A 138 2.75 -8.71 0.99
CA LYS A 138 1.44 -8.58 1.65
C LYS A 138 0.64 -9.88 1.78
N PRO A 139 0.41 -10.68 0.71
CA PRO A 139 -0.36 -11.91 0.83
C PRO A 139 0.34 -12.95 1.69
N ASN A 140 1.67 -12.93 1.71
CA ASN A 140 2.47 -13.95 2.34
C ASN A 140 2.66 -13.73 3.84
N ILE A 141 2.83 -12.49 4.29
CA ILE A 141 3.01 -12.20 5.71
C ILE A 141 1.74 -12.52 6.53
N SER A 142 0.56 -12.21 6.02
CA SER A 142 -0.70 -12.56 6.67
C SER A 142 -0.93 -14.08 6.73
N THR A 143 -0.52 -14.79 5.68
CA THR A 143 -0.58 -16.26 5.66
C THR A 143 0.39 -16.89 6.67
N ILE A 144 1.58 -16.29 6.88
CA ILE A 144 2.52 -16.72 7.93
C ILE A 144 1.84 -16.64 9.29
N VAL A 145 1.17 -15.51 9.63
CA VAL A 145 0.44 -15.36 10.91
C VAL A 145 -0.53 -16.53 11.13
N GLY A 146 -1.32 -16.87 10.11
CA GLY A 146 -2.26 -17.99 10.19
C GLY A 146 -1.61 -19.35 10.42
N LYS A 147 -0.36 -19.54 9.92
CA LYS A 147 0.39 -20.81 10.08
C LYS A 147 1.13 -20.95 11.41
N LEU A 148 1.29 -19.86 12.16
CA LEU A 148 1.89 -19.90 13.49
C LEU A 148 0.96 -20.45 14.56
N TYR A 149 -0.33 -20.63 14.24
CA TYR A 149 -1.34 -21.24 15.10
C TYR A 149 -1.80 -22.57 14.51
N ALA A 150 -2.18 -23.52 15.37
CA ALA A 150 -2.95 -24.67 14.95
C ALA A 150 -4.34 -24.24 14.43
N GLU A 151 -4.99 -25.08 13.61
CA GLU A 151 -6.29 -24.72 13.01
C GLU A 151 -7.39 -24.52 14.05
N ASP A 152 -7.31 -25.22 15.18
CA ASP A 152 -8.23 -25.21 16.30
C ASP A 152 -7.75 -24.36 17.49
N ASP A 153 -6.64 -23.62 17.36
CA ASP A 153 -6.10 -22.78 18.44
C ASP A 153 -7.04 -21.56 18.67
N PRO A 154 -7.67 -21.46 19.88
CA PRO A 154 -8.60 -20.36 20.17
C PRO A 154 -7.94 -18.97 20.16
N ARG A 155 -6.60 -18.90 20.22
CA ARG A 155 -5.84 -17.63 20.20
C ARG A 155 -5.64 -17.09 18.81
N ARG A 156 -5.95 -17.86 17.75
CA ARG A 156 -5.70 -17.50 16.35
C ARG A 156 -6.38 -16.19 15.97
N ASP A 157 -7.63 -16.00 16.35
CA ASP A 157 -8.41 -14.79 16.03
C ASP A 157 -7.84 -13.55 16.74
N SER A 158 -7.42 -13.68 18.00
CA SER A 158 -6.76 -12.60 18.72
C SER A 158 -5.37 -12.29 18.16
N GLY A 159 -4.65 -13.28 17.65
CA GLY A 159 -3.39 -13.11 16.92
C GLY A 159 -3.56 -12.30 15.62
N PHE A 160 -4.62 -12.56 14.87
CA PHE A 160 -4.97 -11.73 13.69
C PHE A 160 -5.39 -10.31 14.10
N SER A 161 -6.12 -10.16 15.22
CA SER A 161 -6.48 -8.84 15.74
C SER A 161 -5.25 -8.03 16.14
N LEU A 162 -4.27 -8.68 16.78
CA LEU A 162 -2.97 -8.06 17.09
C LEU A 162 -2.24 -7.64 15.80
N PHE A 163 -2.14 -8.53 14.82
CA PHE A 163 -1.53 -8.23 13.53
C PHE A 163 -2.21 -7.03 12.83
N TYR A 164 -3.55 -6.97 12.86
CA TYR A 164 -4.32 -5.87 12.29
C TYR A 164 -4.13 -4.54 13.04
N ALA A 165 -3.92 -4.59 14.36
CA ALA A 165 -3.56 -3.40 15.14
C ALA A 165 -2.24 -2.78 14.65
N GLY A 166 -1.26 -3.60 14.22
CA GLY A 166 -0.02 -3.13 13.61
C GLY A 166 -0.24 -2.33 12.34
N ILE A 167 -1.17 -2.79 11.47
CA ILE A 167 -1.56 -2.07 10.24
C ILE A 167 -2.02 -0.65 10.58
N ASN A 168 -2.94 -0.50 11.54
CA ASN A 168 -3.51 0.79 11.92
C ASN A 168 -2.48 1.70 12.61
N LEU A 169 -1.61 1.13 13.46
CA LEU A 169 -0.52 1.89 14.06
C LEU A 169 0.44 2.44 13.00
N GLY A 170 0.84 1.60 12.06
CA GLY A 170 1.69 2.01 10.94
C GLY A 170 1.07 3.14 10.13
N ALA A 171 -0.22 3.03 9.79
CA ALA A 171 -0.96 4.05 9.05
C ALA A 171 -1.05 5.39 9.81
N LEU A 172 -1.32 5.33 11.12
CA LEU A 172 -1.38 6.53 11.98
C LEU A 172 -0.04 7.27 12.01
N PHE A 173 1.05 6.58 12.32
CA PHE A 173 2.37 7.19 12.38
C PHE A 173 2.87 7.65 11.01
N ALA A 174 2.49 6.97 9.94
CA ALA A 174 2.84 7.35 8.57
C ALA A 174 2.37 8.76 8.21
N SER A 175 1.10 9.04 8.44
CA SER A 175 0.51 10.34 8.12
C SER A 175 1.13 11.46 8.95
N LEU A 176 1.41 11.20 10.23
CA LEU A 176 2.04 12.16 11.13
C LEU A 176 3.49 12.46 10.75
N VAL A 177 4.31 11.42 10.55
CA VAL A 177 5.75 11.58 10.36
C VAL A 177 6.08 11.92 8.91
N CYS A 178 5.63 11.09 7.95
CA CYS A 178 5.98 11.31 6.55
C CYS A 178 5.29 12.55 6.00
N GLY A 179 4.02 12.79 6.35
CA GLY A 179 3.28 13.98 5.95
C GLY A 179 3.95 15.25 6.45
N PHE A 180 4.28 15.31 7.76
CA PHE A 180 4.98 16.45 8.34
C PHE A 180 6.34 16.70 7.71
N LEU A 181 7.18 15.66 7.56
CA LEU A 181 8.49 15.80 6.97
C LEU A 181 8.42 16.24 5.50
N GLY A 182 7.46 15.69 4.73
CA GLY A 182 7.29 16.03 3.33
C GLY A 182 6.86 17.48 3.11
N GLU A 183 5.91 17.96 3.89
CA GLU A 183 5.38 19.32 3.75
C GLU A 183 6.27 20.40 4.40
N ALA A 184 6.89 20.10 5.56
CA ALA A 184 7.68 21.10 6.29
C ALA A 184 9.14 21.19 5.82
N TYR A 185 9.75 20.06 5.41
CA TYR A 185 11.18 20.00 5.10
C TYR A 185 11.47 19.62 3.64
N GLY A 186 10.47 19.10 2.90
CA GLY A 186 10.58 18.74 1.48
C GLY A 186 10.30 17.25 1.23
N TRP A 187 9.86 16.96 0.02
CA TRP A 187 9.34 15.66 -0.40
C TRP A 187 10.31 14.51 -0.15
N LYS A 188 11.61 14.72 -0.40
CA LYS A 188 12.67 13.73 -0.16
C LYS A 188 12.73 13.24 1.29
N TYR A 189 12.44 14.12 2.26
CA TYR A 189 12.47 13.73 3.68
C TYR A 189 11.24 12.89 4.05
N GLY A 190 10.07 13.24 3.52
CA GLY A 190 8.84 12.45 3.74
C GLY A 190 8.94 11.06 3.11
N PHE A 191 9.34 10.97 1.85
CA PHE A 191 9.55 9.70 1.16
C PHE A 191 10.74 8.92 1.74
N GLY A 192 11.81 9.62 2.12
CA GLY A 192 12.97 9.02 2.79
C GLY A 192 12.60 8.37 4.14
N ALA A 193 11.76 9.03 4.94
CA ALA A 193 11.25 8.46 6.18
C ALA A 193 10.46 7.18 5.93
N ALA A 194 9.61 7.15 4.89
CA ALA A 194 8.92 5.94 4.46
C ALA A 194 9.90 4.82 4.08
N GLY A 195 10.97 5.15 3.33
CA GLY A 195 12.02 4.21 2.95
C GLY A 195 12.79 3.64 4.14
N ILE A 196 13.14 4.50 5.11
CA ILE A 196 13.79 4.07 6.36
C ILE A 196 12.85 3.16 7.15
N GLY A 197 11.56 3.50 7.27
CA GLY A 197 10.58 2.66 7.92
C GLY A 197 10.52 1.26 7.31
N MET A 198 10.51 1.17 5.97
CA MET A 198 10.52 -0.14 5.29
C MET A 198 11.81 -0.92 5.54
N LEU A 199 12.95 -0.24 5.57
CA LEU A 199 14.23 -0.86 5.90
C LEU A 199 14.24 -1.45 7.32
N VAL A 200 13.68 -0.72 8.30
CA VAL A 200 13.49 -1.23 9.67
C VAL A 200 12.58 -2.45 9.67
N GLY A 201 11.45 -2.42 8.95
CA GLY A 201 10.53 -3.56 8.83
C GLY A 201 11.21 -4.81 8.24
N LEU A 202 11.99 -4.63 7.17
CA LEU A 202 12.79 -5.72 6.58
C LEU A 202 13.83 -6.25 7.56
N GLY A 203 14.52 -5.37 8.30
CA GLY A 203 15.47 -5.74 9.34
C GLY A 203 14.82 -6.54 10.47
N MET A 204 13.62 -6.14 10.92
CA MET A 204 12.82 -6.88 11.91
C MET A 204 12.47 -8.28 11.42
N PHE A 205 12.05 -8.42 10.16
CA PHE A 205 11.74 -9.72 9.59
C PHE A 205 13.00 -10.60 9.48
N LEU A 206 14.12 -10.04 9.01
CA LEU A 206 15.41 -10.75 8.91
C LEU A 206 15.87 -11.28 10.28
N TRP A 207 15.81 -10.43 11.30
CA TRP A 207 16.19 -10.81 12.66
C TRP A 207 15.24 -11.86 13.26
N GLY A 208 13.95 -11.71 12.96
CA GLY A 208 12.88 -12.51 13.55
C GLY A 208 12.61 -13.86 12.88
N GLN A 209 13.25 -14.19 11.73
CA GLN A 209 13.00 -15.43 10.98
C GLN A 209 13.09 -16.70 11.83
N LYS A 210 13.98 -16.73 12.84
CA LYS A 210 14.14 -17.86 13.76
C LYS A 210 12.87 -18.22 14.52
N TYR A 211 11.96 -17.25 14.75
CA TYR A 211 10.70 -17.45 15.43
C TYR A 211 9.57 -17.95 14.52
N LEU A 212 9.83 -18.11 13.21
CA LEU A 212 8.86 -18.68 12.27
C LEU A 212 8.89 -20.22 12.25
N HIS A 213 9.88 -20.85 12.89
CA HIS A 213 9.99 -22.32 13.10
C HIS A 213 9.76 -23.15 11.82
N GLY A 214 10.14 -22.64 10.65
CA GLY A 214 9.98 -23.33 9.36
C GLY A 214 8.57 -23.32 8.78
N HIS A 215 7.57 -22.73 9.44
CA HIS A 215 6.19 -22.67 8.93
C HIS A 215 6.01 -21.87 7.64
N ALA A 216 6.99 -21.06 7.26
CA ALA A 216 6.97 -20.19 6.07
C ALA A 216 7.85 -20.72 4.92
N GLU A 217 8.40 -21.92 5.05
CA GLU A 217 9.27 -22.52 4.02
C GLU A 217 8.44 -23.06 2.84
N PRO A 218 9.07 -23.23 1.65
CA PRO A 218 8.42 -23.81 0.47
C PRO A 218 7.96 -25.25 0.74
N ARG A 219 6.84 -25.62 0.11
CA ARG A 219 6.29 -27.01 0.23
C ARG A 219 7.26 -28.07 -0.28
N ASP A 220 7.93 -27.74 -1.39
CA ASP A 220 8.95 -28.60 -2.01
C ASP A 220 10.21 -27.78 -2.31
N PRO A 221 11.20 -27.77 -1.40
CA PRO A 221 12.45 -27.05 -1.61
C PRO A 221 13.29 -27.61 -2.77
N ALA A 222 13.09 -28.87 -3.18
CA ALA A 222 13.83 -29.47 -4.29
C ALA A 222 13.37 -28.87 -5.63
N SER A 223 12.08 -28.60 -5.78
CA SER A 223 11.52 -28.02 -7.00
C SER A 223 12.10 -26.64 -7.33
N LEU A 224 12.54 -25.87 -6.32
CA LEU A 224 13.19 -24.57 -6.53
C LEU A 224 14.58 -24.67 -7.15
N ARG A 225 15.28 -25.76 -6.89
CA ARG A 225 16.63 -26.04 -7.41
C ARG A 225 16.58 -26.67 -8.79
N GLU A 226 15.42 -27.12 -9.22
CA GLU A 226 15.24 -27.68 -10.55
C GLU A 226 15.60 -26.64 -11.62
N ARG A 227 16.41 -27.04 -12.60
CA ARG A 227 16.85 -26.15 -13.67
C ARG A 227 15.79 -26.06 -14.75
N VAL A 228 15.33 -24.85 -14.99
CA VAL A 228 14.43 -24.50 -16.10
C VAL A 228 15.18 -23.47 -16.94
N LEU A 229 15.28 -23.68 -18.25
CA LEU A 229 16.06 -22.82 -19.16
C LEU A 229 17.54 -22.63 -18.70
N GLY A 230 18.12 -23.65 -18.07
CA GLY A 230 19.51 -23.61 -17.61
C GLY A 230 19.76 -22.94 -16.26
N LEU A 231 18.76 -22.27 -15.69
CA LEU A 231 18.83 -21.58 -14.39
C LEU A 231 17.93 -22.28 -13.35
N PRO A 232 18.27 -22.23 -12.05
CA PRO A 232 17.38 -22.65 -10.99
C PRO A 232 16.05 -21.89 -11.07
N ARG A 233 14.91 -22.57 -10.87
CA ARG A 233 13.57 -21.98 -10.92
C ARG A 233 13.42 -20.77 -10.00
N GLU A 234 14.06 -20.78 -8.85
CA GLU A 234 14.08 -19.66 -7.90
C GLU A 234 14.57 -18.35 -8.56
N TRP A 235 15.68 -18.43 -9.29
CA TRP A 235 16.25 -17.27 -9.98
C TRP A 235 15.39 -16.80 -11.15
N LEU A 236 14.71 -17.71 -11.84
CA LEU A 236 13.78 -17.34 -12.91
C LEU A 236 12.56 -16.58 -12.35
N ILE A 237 12.06 -16.96 -11.17
CA ILE A 237 10.96 -16.24 -10.52
C ILE A 237 11.42 -14.83 -10.14
N TYR A 238 12.59 -14.68 -9.52
CA TYR A 238 13.11 -13.36 -9.18
C TYR A 238 13.40 -12.50 -10.42
N ALA A 239 14.06 -13.05 -11.41
CA ALA A 239 14.35 -12.35 -12.66
C ALA A 239 13.05 -11.95 -13.39
N GLY A 240 12.07 -12.84 -13.48
CA GLY A 240 10.78 -12.56 -14.08
C GLY A 240 10.03 -11.43 -13.34
N ALA A 241 10.07 -11.44 -12.00
CA ALA A 241 9.46 -10.39 -11.20
C ALA A 241 10.18 -9.04 -11.36
N VAL A 242 11.51 -9.03 -11.42
CA VAL A 242 12.29 -7.81 -11.68
C VAL A 242 12.04 -7.29 -13.11
N LEU A 243 11.99 -8.16 -14.10
CA LEU A 243 11.65 -7.77 -15.47
C LEU A 243 10.22 -7.21 -15.58
N ALA A 244 9.28 -7.74 -14.79
CA ALA A 244 7.91 -7.24 -14.73
C ALA A 244 7.80 -5.81 -14.17
N VAL A 245 8.82 -5.29 -13.48
CA VAL A 245 8.88 -3.89 -13.06
C VAL A 245 8.80 -2.95 -14.26
N LEU A 246 9.42 -3.28 -15.39
CA LEU A 246 9.45 -2.42 -16.58
C LEU A 246 8.06 -2.16 -17.19
N PRO A 247 7.24 -3.20 -17.51
CA PRO A 247 5.89 -2.96 -18.00
C PRO A 247 5.00 -2.28 -16.95
N VAL A 248 5.18 -2.54 -15.64
CA VAL A 248 4.45 -1.84 -14.59
C VAL A 248 4.85 -0.37 -14.53
N ALA A 249 6.13 -0.04 -14.64
CA ALA A 249 6.61 1.36 -14.71
C ALA A 249 6.08 2.06 -15.97
N TRP A 250 6.03 1.37 -17.10
CA TRP A 250 5.42 1.90 -18.32
C TRP A 250 3.93 2.18 -18.12
N LEU A 251 3.19 1.30 -17.43
CA LEU A 251 1.78 1.55 -17.09
C LEU A 251 1.63 2.80 -16.21
N MET A 252 2.54 3.03 -15.24
CA MET A 252 2.54 4.24 -14.42
C MET A 252 2.79 5.48 -15.27
N TRP A 253 3.77 5.43 -16.15
CA TRP A 253 4.05 6.51 -17.09
C TRP A 253 2.84 6.80 -18.00
N ALA A 254 2.23 5.76 -18.55
CA ALA A 254 1.06 5.88 -19.42
C ALA A 254 -0.15 6.50 -18.69
N ALA A 255 -0.38 6.11 -17.43
CA ALA A 255 -1.43 6.69 -16.60
C ALA A 255 -1.20 8.20 -16.34
N GLY A 256 0.02 8.58 -15.97
CA GLY A 256 0.39 9.98 -15.76
C GLY A 256 0.32 10.86 -17.03
N ASN A 257 0.42 10.25 -18.21
CA ASN A 257 0.28 10.92 -19.51
C ASN A 257 -1.13 10.81 -20.12
N GLY A 258 -2.11 10.34 -19.35
CA GLY A 258 -3.51 10.32 -19.77
C GLY A 258 -3.87 9.20 -20.76
N ALA A 259 -3.02 8.19 -20.96
CA ALA A 259 -3.28 7.09 -21.90
C ALA A 259 -4.54 6.27 -21.55
N PHE A 260 -4.99 6.33 -20.30
CA PHE A 260 -6.21 5.66 -19.82
C PHE A 260 -7.41 6.61 -19.72
N ALA A 261 -7.27 7.85 -20.17
CA ALA A 261 -8.37 8.78 -20.26
C ALA A 261 -9.29 8.35 -21.42
N LEU A 262 -10.40 7.73 -21.10
CA LEU A 262 -11.50 7.59 -22.05
C LEU A 262 -12.04 9.00 -22.35
N GLY A 263 -12.00 9.41 -23.60
CA GLY A 263 -12.36 10.77 -24.03
C GLY A 263 -13.70 11.24 -23.45
N GLY A 264 -13.61 12.17 -22.50
CA GLY A 264 -14.75 12.71 -21.77
C GLY A 264 -14.38 13.01 -20.31
N GLU A 265 -15.25 13.75 -19.62
CA GLU A 265 -15.07 14.18 -18.24
C GLU A 265 -15.16 13.04 -17.20
N ILE A 266 -15.59 11.84 -17.61
CA ILE A 266 -15.76 10.68 -16.73
C ILE A 266 -14.58 9.73 -16.92
N SER A 267 -13.76 9.54 -15.88
CA SER A 267 -12.67 8.57 -15.91
C SER A 267 -13.21 7.12 -15.93
N LEU A 268 -12.48 6.20 -16.56
CA LEU A 268 -12.80 4.76 -16.52
C LEU A 268 -12.99 4.27 -15.08
N ALA A 269 -12.19 4.78 -14.14
CA ALA A 269 -12.30 4.45 -12.72
C ALA A 269 -13.66 4.84 -12.13
N LEU A 270 -14.15 6.04 -12.43
CA LEU A 270 -15.48 6.50 -11.99
C LEU A 270 -16.58 5.67 -12.64
N MET A 271 -16.46 5.35 -13.93
CA MET A 271 -17.43 4.51 -14.64
C MET A 271 -17.49 3.10 -14.05
N LEU A 272 -16.34 2.47 -13.80
CA LEU A 272 -16.27 1.17 -13.12
C LEU A 272 -16.82 1.25 -11.70
N MET A 273 -16.53 2.32 -10.96
CA MET A 273 -17.08 2.56 -9.63
C MET A 273 -18.62 2.65 -9.65
N LEU A 274 -19.18 3.39 -10.59
CA LEU A 274 -20.66 3.52 -10.74
C LEU A 274 -21.30 2.20 -11.15
N VAL A 275 -20.66 1.42 -12.04
CA VAL A 275 -21.14 0.08 -12.44
C VAL A 275 -21.11 -0.88 -11.25
N VAL A 276 -20.02 -0.89 -10.49
CA VAL A 276 -19.87 -1.72 -9.29
C VAL A 276 -20.90 -1.30 -8.23
N LEU A 277 -21.03 0.01 -7.94
CA LEU A 277 -21.99 0.52 -6.99
C LEU A 277 -23.43 0.19 -7.41
N GLY A 278 -23.76 0.39 -8.69
CA GLY A 278 -25.07 0.03 -9.26
C GLY A 278 -25.34 -1.47 -9.16
N GLY A 279 -24.37 -2.31 -9.49
CA GLY A 279 -24.45 -3.76 -9.32
C GLY A 279 -24.66 -4.19 -7.88
N VAL A 280 -23.96 -3.55 -6.92
CA VAL A 280 -24.12 -3.79 -5.48
C VAL A 280 -25.52 -3.45 -5.02
N LEU A 281 -26.04 -2.28 -5.42
CA LEU A 281 -27.39 -1.83 -5.03
C LEU A 281 -28.48 -2.73 -5.60
N LEU A 282 -28.35 -3.13 -6.88
CA LEU A 282 -29.28 -4.06 -7.53
C LEU A 282 -29.24 -5.43 -6.87
N TRP A 283 -28.06 -5.94 -6.58
CA TRP A 283 -27.90 -7.21 -5.91
C TRP A 283 -28.44 -7.18 -4.48
N PHE A 284 -28.20 -6.10 -3.73
CA PHE A 284 -28.76 -5.89 -2.39
C PHE A 284 -30.28 -5.83 -2.40
N ALA A 285 -30.87 -5.13 -3.38
CA ALA A 285 -32.31 -5.07 -3.57
C ALA A 285 -32.93 -6.45 -3.89
N TRP A 286 -32.24 -7.23 -4.75
CA TRP A 286 -32.64 -8.62 -5.06
C TRP A 286 -32.51 -9.52 -3.86
N PHE A 287 -31.46 -9.35 -3.07
CA PHE A 287 -31.10 -10.17 -1.92
C PHE A 287 -32.03 -10.00 -0.73
N THR A 288 -32.53 -8.79 -0.45
CA THR A 288 -33.48 -8.54 0.65
C THR A 288 -34.80 -9.30 0.48
N GLY A 289 -35.09 -9.82 -0.72
CA GLY A 289 -36.26 -10.65 -1.00
C GLY A 289 -36.00 -12.18 -0.94
N THR A 290 -34.77 -12.65 -0.73
CA THR A 290 -34.42 -14.06 -0.76
C THR A 290 -33.76 -14.56 0.54
N ARG A 291 -33.94 -15.86 0.87
CA ARG A 291 -33.28 -16.48 2.06
C ARG A 291 -31.78 -16.64 1.79
N CYS A 292 -30.96 -16.03 2.65
CA CYS A 292 -29.50 -16.09 2.58
C CYS A 292 -28.91 -17.47 2.88
N THR A 293 -28.15 -18.03 1.94
CA THR A 293 -27.19 -19.09 2.24
C THR A 293 -25.88 -18.53 2.84
N PRO A 294 -25.08 -19.34 3.58
CA PRO A 294 -23.77 -18.90 4.09
C PRO A 294 -22.84 -18.35 3.01
N VAL A 295 -22.85 -18.96 1.82
CA VAL A 295 -22.02 -18.54 0.67
C VAL A 295 -22.46 -17.15 0.17
N GLN A 296 -23.78 -16.92 0.04
CA GLN A 296 -24.33 -15.63 -0.37
C GLN A 296 -24.01 -14.53 0.65
N ARG A 297 -24.00 -14.87 1.95
CA ARG A 297 -23.61 -13.93 3.02
C ARG A 297 -22.14 -13.53 2.89
N GLN A 298 -21.24 -14.47 2.60
CA GLN A 298 -19.82 -14.17 2.35
C GLN A 298 -19.63 -13.28 1.09
N GLN A 299 -20.34 -13.58 0.01
CA GLN A 299 -20.33 -12.77 -1.22
C GLN A 299 -20.82 -11.35 -0.97
N MET A 300 -21.86 -11.18 -0.14
CA MET A 300 -22.37 -9.89 0.26
C MET A 300 -21.35 -9.07 1.05
N ILE A 301 -20.70 -9.68 2.04
CA ILE A 301 -19.65 -9.02 2.83
C ILE A 301 -18.50 -8.59 1.93
N ALA A 302 -18.06 -9.45 1.00
CA ALA A 302 -17.01 -9.13 0.05
C ALA A 302 -17.38 -7.94 -0.85
N LEU A 303 -18.62 -7.88 -1.31
CA LEU A 303 -19.12 -6.81 -2.17
C LEU A 303 -19.27 -5.48 -1.40
N MET A 304 -19.78 -5.52 -0.16
CA MET A 304 -19.83 -4.35 0.71
C MET A 304 -18.42 -3.83 1.04
N ALA A 305 -17.46 -4.74 1.28
CA ALA A 305 -16.07 -4.37 1.48
C ALA A 305 -15.49 -3.67 0.25
N LEU A 306 -15.78 -4.16 -0.97
CA LEU A 306 -15.34 -3.53 -2.20
C LEU A 306 -15.85 -2.09 -2.33
N VAL A 307 -17.14 -1.85 -2.05
CA VAL A 307 -17.73 -0.49 -2.07
C VAL A 307 -17.08 0.39 -1.01
N PHE A 308 -16.96 -0.12 0.22
CA PHE A 308 -16.32 0.61 1.31
C PHE A 308 -14.88 1.02 0.94
N PHE A 309 -14.08 0.08 0.46
CA PHE A 309 -12.70 0.38 0.09
C PHE A 309 -12.60 1.31 -1.11
N THR A 310 -13.52 1.24 -2.07
CA THR A 310 -13.57 2.18 -3.19
C THR A 310 -13.80 3.62 -2.68
N LEU A 311 -14.73 3.82 -1.75
CA LEU A 311 -14.98 5.13 -1.14
C LEU A 311 -13.83 5.57 -0.24
N TYR A 312 -13.27 4.64 0.54
CA TYR A 312 -12.13 4.90 1.41
C TYR A 312 -10.89 5.37 0.62
N GLU A 313 -10.63 4.76 -0.54
CA GLU A 313 -9.50 5.16 -1.40
C GLU A 313 -9.62 6.61 -1.90
N GLN A 314 -10.84 7.17 -2.00
CA GLN A 314 -11.04 8.58 -2.34
C GLN A 314 -10.45 9.53 -1.29
N SER A 315 -10.25 9.07 -0.04
CA SER A 315 -9.64 9.89 1.01
C SER A 315 -8.19 10.31 0.67
N TYR A 316 -7.47 9.52 -0.11
CA TYR A 316 -6.11 9.82 -0.58
C TYR A 316 -6.06 10.57 -1.92
N GLY A 317 -7.18 10.69 -2.61
CA GLY A 317 -7.32 11.37 -3.91
C GLY A 317 -8.13 12.64 -3.81
N SER A 318 -9.40 12.56 -4.17
CA SER A 318 -10.29 13.72 -4.28
C SER A 318 -10.43 14.52 -2.99
N TRP A 319 -10.45 13.85 -1.81
CA TRP A 319 -10.53 14.54 -0.52
C TRP A 319 -9.26 15.32 -0.19
N VAL A 320 -8.08 14.81 -0.53
CA VAL A 320 -6.81 15.55 -0.34
C VAL A 320 -6.84 16.82 -1.18
N THR A 321 -7.24 16.71 -2.45
CA THR A 321 -7.34 17.87 -3.36
C THR A 321 -8.38 18.88 -2.86
N PHE A 322 -9.55 18.41 -2.42
CA PHE A 322 -10.60 19.25 -1.86
C PHE A 322 -10.11 20.00 -0.61
N THR A 323 -9.49 19.28 0.32
CA THR A 323 -8.98 19.84 1.58
C THR A 323 -7.88 20.87 1.33
N ASP A 324 -6.95 20.57 0.43
CA ASP A 324 -5.83 21.48 0.11
C ASP A 324 -6.28 22.78 -0.53
N ARG A 325 -7.36 22.77 -1.33
CA ARG A 325 -7.78 23.93 -2.14
C ARG A 325 -8.97 24.68 -1.61
N LEU A 326 -9.94 23.99 -1.01
CA LEU A 326 -11.26 24.55 -0.70
C LEU A 326 -11.52 24.74 0.80
N LEU A 327 -10.81 24.01 1.67
CA LEU A 327 -10.97 24.27 3.10
C LEU A 327 -10.15 25.50 3.50
N THR A 328 -10.84 26.47 4.12
CA THR A 328 -10.19 27.62 4.75
C THR A 328 -9.29 27.14 5.89
N LYS A 329 -8.04 27.53 5.83
CA LYS A 329 -7.00 27.13 6.81
C LYS A 329 -7.20 27.71 8.22
N ASP A 330 -8.30 28.48 8.40
CA ASP A 330 -8.58 29.26 9.63
C ASP A 330 -9.51 28.55 10.61
N ILE A 331 -10.02 27.34 10.30
CA ILE A 331 -10.98 26.61 11.15
C ILE A 331 -10.33 26.04 12.42
N VAL A 332 -9.03 25.79 12.39
CA VAL A 332 -8.27 25.31 13.56
C VAL A 332 -7.14 26.31 13.84
N PRO A 333 -6.98 26.79 15.09
CA PRO A 333 -5.85 27.65 15.42
C PRO A 333 -4.57 26.97 14.97
N ALA A 334 -3.69 27.71 14.27
CA ALA A 334 -2.44 27.18 13.78
C ALA A 334 -1.68 26.54 14.97
N LEU A 335 -1.51 25.23 14.95
CA LEU A 335 -0.56 24.57 15.85
C LEU A 335 0.83 25.05 15.39
N VAL A 336 1.41 25.92 16.19
CA VAL A 336 2.74 26.47 15.93
C VAL A 336 3.74 25.59 16.67
N ILE A 337 4.70 25.05 15.94
CA ILE A 337 5.85 24.38 16.54
C ILE A 337 6.68 25.42 17.27
N ARG A 338 7.44 25.02 18.28
CA ARG A 338 8.20 25.87 19.20
C ARG A 338 9.15 26.88 18.52
N ASP A 339 9.49 26.68 17.27
CA ASP A 339 10.32 27.57 16.43
C ASP A 339 9.52 28.55 15.54
N GLY A 340 8.17 28.55 15.67
CA GLY A 340 7.31 29.44 14.90
C GLY A 340 6.84 28.88 13.55
N THR A 341 7.23 27.65 13.18
CA THR A 341 6.73 27.02 11.96
C THR A 341 5.29 26.51 12.14
N PRO A 342 4.36 26.89 11.24
CA PRO A 342 3.00 26.37 11.29
C PRO A 342 2.98 24.88 10.93
N LEU A 343 2.20 24.08 11.68
CA LEU A 343 1.97 22.70 11.33
C LEU A 343 1.24 22.63 9.97
N PRO A 344 1.76 21.89 8.97
CA PRO A 344 1.12 21.82 7.66
C PRO A 344 -0.32 21.28 7.76
N TRP A 345 -1.26 22.00 7.16
CA TRP A 345 -2.69 21.68 7.18
C TRP A 345 -3.03 20.34 6.52
N SER A 346 -2.20 19.90 5.58
CA SER A 346 -2.31 18.57 4.95
C SER A 346 -2.25 17.42 5.95
N ILE A 347 -1.47 17.57 7.02
CA ILE A 347 -1.39 16.56 8.09
C ILE A 347 -2.66 16.57 8.93
N LEU A 348 -3.16 17.76 9.27
CA LEU A 348 -4.37 17.89 10.07
C LEU A 348 -5.61 17.38 9.31
N SER A 349 -5.69 17.61 8.01
CA SER A 349 -6.77 17.12 7.16
C SER A 349 -6.76 15.60 7.02
N LEU A 350 -5.61 14.97 6.96
CA LEU A 350 -5.46 13.51 6.95
C LEU A 350 -5.86 12.88 8.30
N LEU A 351 -5.62 13.58 9.41
CA LEU A 351 -6.05 13.15 10.74
C LEU A 351 -7.55 13.35 10.97
N LEU A 352 -8.14 14.42 10.39
CA LEU A 352 -9.55 14.79 10.58
C LEU A 352 -10.47 14.17 9.52
N ALA A 353 -9.95 13.70 8.39
CA ALA A 353 -10.76 13.03 7.36
C ALA A 353 -11.62 11.88 7.88
N PRO A 354 -11.17 11.04 8.84
CA PRO A 354 -12.02 10.04 9.47
C PRO A 354 -13.00 10.58 10.48
N LEU A 355 -12.81 11.80 11.00
CA LEU A 355 -13.61 12.41 12.06
C LEU A 355 -14.59 13.48 11.55
N GLY A 356 -14.44 13.90 10.30
CA GLY A 356 -15.05 15.11 9.77
C GLY A 356 -16.35 14.93 9.00
N SER A 357 -17.27 14.14 9.51
CA SER A 357 -18.63 14.17 8.97
C SER A 357 -19.53 15.07 9.81
N GLY A 358 -19.34 16.35 9.88
CA GLY A 358 -20.34 17.04 10.64
C GLY A 358 -20.38 18.56 10.75
N ARG A 359 -19.42 19.28 10.20
CA ARG A 359 -19.49 20.75 10.19
C ARG A 359 -18.70 21.35 9.04
N ALA A 360 -19.20 21.19 7.85
CA ALA A 360 -18.87 22.08 6.74
C ALA A 360 -20.20 22.43 6.10
N LEU A 361 -20.72 23.59 6.48
CA LEU A 361 -21.75 24.38 5.79
C LEU A 361 -22.40 25.30 6.84
N ALA A 362 -21.78 26.42 7.07
CA ALA A 362 -22.45 27.65 7.46
C ALA A 362 -21.66 28.82 6.86
#